data_718265e0b90a3e5998a42176bd0f473e
#
_entry.id   718265e0b90a3e5998a42176bd0f473e
#
_cell.length_a   1.000
_cell.length_b   1.000
_cell.length_c   1.000
_cell.angle_alpha   90.00
_cell.angle_beta   90.00
_cell.angle_gamma   90.00
#
_symmetry.space_group_name_H-M   'P 1'
#
loop_
_entity.id
_entity.type
_entity.pdbx_description
1 polymer ?
#
loop_
_entity_poly.entity_id
_entity_poly.type
_entity_poly.pdbx_seq_one_letter_code
_entity_poly.pdbx_strand_id
1 'polypeptide(L)'
;EATRAMRNLIVRVNETLGITVVVSSHVLDQLDRMATRYGVIADGRMVREMTAEEVAAECRSSLRVRTENPARALALLEEAYPALAFKAEPDGALVVAGDYDDGAISRLLARSGEVVRELSQDHRDLEEYFVELMEGGAQYV
;
A
#
# COMPACT_ATOMS: atom_id res chain seq x y z
N GLU A 1 10.74 6.45 23.87
CA GLU A 1 12.22 6.47 23.82
C GLU A 1 12.85 5.09 23.94
N ALA A 2 12.44 4.26 24.92
CA ALA A 2 12.99 2.92 25.12
C ALA A 2 12.81 2.01 23.89
N THR A 3 11.67 2.08 23.23
CA THR A 3 11.36 1.30 22.04
C THR A 3 12.26 1.68 20.85
N ARG A 4 12.55 2.95 20.71
CA ARG A 4 13.45 3.46 19.67
C ARG A 4 14.88 2.98 19.89
N ALA A 5 15.34 2.99 21.13
CA ALA A 5 16.67 2.49 21.49
C ALA A 5 16.80 0.98 21.20
N MET A 6 15.77 0.20 21.54
CA MET A 6 15.72 -1.23 21.28
C MET A 6 15.77 -1.52 19.79
N ARG A 7 14.98 -0.80 18.99
CA ARG A 7 14.97 -0.93 17.53
C ARG A 7 16.35 -0.65 16.93
N ASN A 8 16.98 0.44 17.35
CA ASN A 8 18.29 0.82 16.87
C ASN A 8 19.35 -0.24 17.23
N LEU A 9 19.23 -0.83 18.40
CA LEU A 9 20.12 -1.91 18.83
C LEU A 9 19.96 -3.16 17.95
N ILE A 10 18.73 -3.56 17.66
CA ILE A 10 18.42 -4.70 16.80
C ILE A 10 19.00 -4.51 15.40
N VAL A 11 18.77 -3.35 14.79
CA VAL A 11 19.28 -3.01 13.47
C VAL A 11 20.80 -3.05 13.46
N ARG A 12 21.44 -2.49 14.48
CA ARG A 12 22.87 -2.43 14.62
C ARG A 12 23.52 -3.81 14.76
N VAL A 13 22.93 -4.68 15.57
CA VAL A 13 23.38 -6.06 15.77
C VAL A 13 23.32 -6.84 14.44
N ASN A 14 22.24 -6.66 13.71
CA ASN A 14 22.05 -7.32 12.41
C ASN A 14 23.05 -6.80 11.36
N GLU A 15 23.15 -5.50 11.18
CA GLU A 15 23.98 -4.89 10.15
C GLU A 15 25.48 -5.02 10.44
N THR A 16 25.89 -4.86 11.69
CA THR A 16 27.30 -4.84 12.08
C THR A 16 27.86 -6.25 12.32
N LEU A 17 27.10 -7.11 12.97
CA LEU A 17 27.54 -8.45 13.38
C LEU A 17 26.97 -9.57 12.51
N GLY A 18 26.09 -9.26 11.56
CA GLY A 18 25.48 -10.26 10.69
C GLY A 18 24.56 -11.25 11.41
N ILE A 19 24.04 -10.87 12.58
CA ILE A 19 23.16 -11.73 13.39
C ILE A 19 21.73 -11.60 12.88
N THR A 20 21.11 -12.72 12.55
CA THR A 20 19.69 -12.77 12.20
C THR A 20 18.84 -12.63 13.48
N VAL A 21 17.93 -11.66 13.46
CA VAL A 21 17.05 -11.40 14.60
C VAL A 21 15.60 -11.67 14.18
N VAL A 22 14.90 -12.47 14.96
CA VAL A 22 13.47 -12.73 14.78
C VAL A 22 12.70 -12.02 15.88
N VAL A 23 11.74 -11.20 15.48
CA VAL A 23 10.90 -10.43 16.40
C VAL A 23 9.45 -10.76 16.15
N SER A 24 8.70 -11.07 17.21
CA SER A 24 7.26 -11.22 17.16
C SER A 24 6.61 -10.02 17.84
N SER A 25 5.70 -9.37 17.15
CA SER A 25 4.99 -8.20 17.68
C SER A 25 3.63 -8.04 17.02
N HIS A 26 2.72 -7.42 17.73
CA HIS A 26 1.44 -6.94 17.20
C HIS A 26 1.46 -5.42 16.97
N VAL A 27 2.58 -4.75 17.27
CA VAL A 27 2.76 -3.31 17.03
C VAL A 27 3.53 -3.13 15.71
N LEU A 28 2.79 -3.02 14.62
CA LEU A 28 3.32 -3.09 13.27
C LEU A 28 4.15 -1.86 12.87
N ASP A 29 3.81 -0.69 13.37
CA ASP A 29 4.56 0.54 13.09
C ASP A 29 6.04 0.43 13.46
N GLN A 30 6.34 -0.32 14.51
CA GLN A 30 7.71 -0.53 14.96
C GLN A 30 8.45 -1.53 14.08
N LEU A 31 7.74 -2.57 13.61
CA LEU A 31 8.32 -3.57 12.73
C LEU A 31 8.62 -3.00 11.36
N ASP A 32 7.74 -2.15 10.83
CA ASP A 32 7.88 -1.53 9.52
C ASP A 32 9.20 -0.78 9.34
N ARG A 33 9.72 -0.24 10.43
CA ARG A 33 10.97 0.55 10.40
C ARG A 33 12.26 -0.28 10.46
N MET A 34 12.17 -1.56 10.79
CA MET A 34 13.35 -2.40 10.97
C MET A 34 13.30 -3.73 10.26
N ALA A 35 12.11 -4.25 9.95
CA ALA A 35 11.98 -5.57 9.35
C ALA A 35 12.42 -5.56 7.89
N THR A 36 13.14 -6.60 7.50
CA THR A 36 13.52 -6.86 6.11
C THR A 36 12.66 -7.95 5.49
N ARG A 37 12.04 -8.77 6.36
CA ARG A 37 11.18 -9.87 5.95
C ARG A 37 10.07 -10.07 6.98
N TYR A 38 8.89 -10.39 6.50
CA TYR A 38 7.71 -10.59 7.32
C TYR A 38 7.21 -12.02 7.18
N GLY A 39 6.81 -12.61 8.31
CA GLY A 39 6.03 -13.82 8.33
C GLY A 39 4.69 -13.54 9.00
N VAL A 40 3.61 -13.88 8.35
CA VAL A 40 2.26 -13.72 8.89
C VAL A 40 1.75 -15.07 9.38
N ILE A 41 1.41 -15.16 10.66
CA ILE A 41 0.94 -16.39 11.30
C ILE A 41 -0.52 -16.19 11.72
N ALA A 42 -1.36 -17.13 11.35
CA ALA A 42 -2.75 -17.18 11.78
C ALA A 42 -3.12 -18.65 12.06
N ASP A 43 -3.82 -18.88 13.15
CA ASP A 43 -4.26 -20.22 13.58
C ASP A 43 -3.12 -21.26 13.64
N GLY A 44 -1.95 -20.83 14.12
CA GLY A 44 -0.78 -21.69 14.26
C GLY A 44 -0.06 -22.06 12.97
N ARG A 45 -0.38 -21.38 11.87
CA ARG A 45 0.22 -21.65 10.56
C ARG A 45 0.82 -20.39 9.94
N MET A 46 1.89 -20.54 9.18
CA MET A 46 2.43 -19.48 8.37
C MET A 46 1.52 -19.26 7.16
N VAL A 47 0.78 -18.16 7.17
CA VAL A 47 -0.15 -17.79 6.09
C VAL A 47 0.60 -17.27 4.88
N ARG A 48 1.59 -16.40 5.12
CA ARG A 48 2.38 -15.80 4.05
C ARG A 48 3.73 -15.32 4.58
N GLU A 49 4.73 -15.43 3.73
CA GLU A 49 6.07 -14.89 3.97
C GLU A 49 6.39 -13.90 2.85
N MET A 50 6.86 -12.71 3.19
CA MET A 50 7.07 -11.61 2.27
C MET A 50 8.31 -10.81 2.62
N THR A 51 8.96 -10.25 1.61
CA THR A 51 10.02 -9.25 1.83
C THR A 51 9.39 -7.89 2.19
N ALA A 52 10.20 -7.00 2.77
CA ALA A 52 9.76 -5.64 3.08
C ALA A 52 9.34 -4.89 1.81
N GLU A 53 10.03 -5.13 0.69
CA GLU A 53 9.70 -4.51 -0.60
C GLU A 53 8.34 -4.99 -1.13
N GLU A 54 8.03 -6.28 -0.99
CA GLU A 54 6.72 -6.83 -1.38
C GLU A 54 5.60 -6.23 -0.54
N VAL A 55 5.80 -6.11 0.77
CA VAL A 55 4.83 -5.46 1.67
C VAL A 55 4.63 -4.00 1.29
N ALA A 56 5.71 -3.27 1.05
CA ALA A 56 5.64 -1.86 0.64
C ALA A 56 4.87 -1.69 -0.68
N ALA A 57 5.05 -2.60 -1.62
CA ALA A 57 4.32 -2.59 -2.89
C ALA A 57 2.81 -2.79 -2.69
N GLU A 58 2.42 -3.70 -1.79
CA GLU A 58 1.01 -3.95 -1.48
C GLU A 58 0.35 -2.81 -0.71
N CYS A 59 1.13 -2.05 0.07
CA CYS A 59 0.66 -0.91 0.86
C CYS A 59 0.81 0.43 0.14
N ARG A 60 1.18 0.43 -1.15
CA ARG A 60 1.29 1.66 -1.93
C ARG A 60 -0.02 2.43 -1.94
N SER A 61 0.12 3.76 -1.88
CA SER A 61 -1.02 4.63 -2.02
C SER A 61 -1.64 4.51 -3.41
N SER A 62 -2.94 4.64 -3.46
CA SER A 62 -3.69 4.80 -4.70
C SER A 62 -4.33 6.17 -4.73
N LEU A 63 -4.64 6.65 -5.94
CA LEU A 63 -5.31 7.93 -6.11
C LEU A 63 -6.79 7.67 -6.37
N ARG A 64 -7.64 8.28 -5.56
CA ARG A 64 -9.10 8.21 -5.72
C ARG A 64 -9.57 9.49 -6.42
N VAL A 65 -10.25 9.31 -7.54
CA VAL A 65 -10.71 10.41 -8.38
C VAL A 65 -12.22 10.30 -8.59
N ARG A 66 -12.93 11.37 -8.27
CA ARG A 66 -14.36 11.52 -8.61
C ARG A 66 -14.53 12.68 -9.59
N THR A 67 -15.20 12.41 -10.68
CA THR A 67 -15.53 13.42 -11.70
C THR A 67 -17.01 13.34 -12.03
N GLU A 68 -17.51 14.36 -12.74
CA GLU A 68 -18.91 14.35 -13.20
C GLU A 68 -19.17 13.31 -14.27
N ASN A 69 -18.17 13.00 -15.10
CA ASN A 69 -18.27 11.97 -16.13
C ASN A 69 -17.12 10.96 -15.98
N PRO A 70 -17.29 9.94 -15.13
CA PRO A 70 -16.24 8.96 -14.88
C PRO A 70 -15.78 8.20 -16.11
N ALA A 71 -16.67 7.87 -17.02
CA ALA A 71 -16.34 7.13 -18.24
C ALA A 71 -15.41 7.93 -19.15
N ARG A 72 -15.65 9.22 -19.31
CA ARG A 72 -14.80 10.12 -20.09
C ARG A 72 -13.46 10.32 -19.42
N ALA A 73 -13.45 10.54 -18.10
CA ALA A 73 -12.23 10.68 -17.32
C ALA A 73 -11.35 9.43 -17.42
N LEU A 74 -11.94 8.26 -17.31
CA LEU A 74 -11.22 6.99 -17.46
C LEU A 74 -10.57 6.86 -18.84
N ALA A 75 -11.31 7.16 -19.89
CA ALA A 75 -10.78 7.12 -21.26
C ALA A 75 -9.59 8.07 -21.46
N LEU A 76 -9.69 9.29 -20.93
CA LEU A 76 -8.60 10.27 -20.98
C LEU A 76 -7.35 9.79 -20.23
N LEU A 77 -7.54 9.20 -19.06
CA LEU A 77 -6.44 8.72 -18.22
C LEU A 77 -5.77 7.48 -18.82
N GLU A 78 -6.54 6.55 -19.35
CA GLU A 78 -6.00 5.35 -20.01
C GLU A 78 -5.16 5.70 -21.23
N GLU A 79 -5.60 6.69 -22.01
CA GLU A 79 -4.87 7.16 -23.17
C GLU A 79 -3.57 7.86 -22.80
N ALA A 80 -3.62 8.72 -21.79
CA ALA A 80 -2.47 9.52 -21.36
C ALA A 80 -1.44 8.71 -20.55
N TYR A 81 -1.89 7.74 -19.78
CA TYR A 81 -1.05 6.97 -18.85
C TYR A 81 -1.27 5.47 -19.00
N PRO A 82 -0.85 4.87 -20.11
CA PRO A 82 -1.08 3.44 -20.36
C PRO A 82 -0.34 2.50 -19.40
N ALA A 83 0.66 3.00 -18.67
CA ALA A 83 1.42 2.22 -17.70
C ALA A 83 0.74 2.13 -16.32
N LEU A 84 -0.27 2.97 -16.07
CA LEU A 84 -1.00 2.96 -14.80
C LEU A 84 -2.16 1.97 -14.85
N ALA A 85 -2.55 1.48 -13.68
CA ALA A 85 -3.72 0.63 -13.53
C ALA A 85 -4.91 1.47 -13.06
N PHE A 86 -6.07 1.23 -13.64
CA PHE A 86 -7.30 1.95 -13.34
C PHE A 86 -8.40 0.98 -12.97
N LYS A 87 -9.19 1.34 -11.94
CA LYS A 87 -10.34 0.57 -11.52
C LYS A 87 -11.52 1.50 -11.26
N ALA A 88 -12.67 1.16 -11.82
CA ALA A 88 -13.92 1.87 -11.52
C ALA A 88 -14.59 1.22 -10.30
N GLU A 89 -14.89 2.04 -9.31
CA GLU A 89 -15.62 1.58 -8.13
C GLU A 89 -17.14 1.69 -8.33
N PRO A 90 -17.93 0.88 -7.61
CA PRO A 90 -19.39 0.92 -7.74
C PRO A 90 -20.02 2.27 -7.43
N ASP A 91 -19.37 3.10 -6.60
CA ASP A 91 -19.82 4.45 -6.26
C ASP A 91 -19.49 5.52 -7.30
N GLY A 92 -18.88 5.12 -8.41
CA GLY A 92 -18.49 6.01 -9.51
C GLY A 92 -17.08 6.60 -9.39
N ALA A 93 -16.37 6.32 -8.32
CA ALA A 93 -14.99 6.78 -8.18
C ALA A 93 -14.05 5.94 -9.06
N LEU A 94 -12.99 6.58 -9.54
CA LEU A 94 -11.88 5.89 -10.22
C LEU A 94 -10.72 5.76 -9.25
N VAL A 95 -10.11 4.59 -9.22
CA VAL A 95 -8.91 4.34 -8.41
C VAL A 95 -7.74 4.14 -9.35
N VAL A 96 -6.70 4.94 -9.16
CA VAL A 96 -5.47 4.92 -9.97
C VAL A 96 -4.35 4.33 -9.14
N ALA A 97 -3.71 3.30 -9.65
CA ALA A 97 -2.60 2.63 -8.99
C ALA A 97 -1.38 2.60 -9.91
N GLY A 98 -0.21 2.57 -9.30
CA GLY A 98 1.07 2.58 -9.98
C GLY A 98 1.89 3.81 -9.61
N ASP A 99 2.82 4.16 -10.47
CA ASP A 99 3.68 5.33 -10.27
C ASP A 99 3.03 6.57 -10.90
N TYR A 100 2.00 7.09 -10.24
CA TYR A 100 1.23 8.23 -10.72
C TYR A 100 1.76 9.56 -10.16
N ASP A 101 1.54 10.62 -10.93
CA ASP A 101 1.72 12.01 -10.49
C ASP A 101 0.33 12.66 -10.38
N ASP A 102 -0.12 12.88 -9.16
CA ASP A 102 -1.45 13.42 -8.87
C ASP A 102 -1.64 14.83 -9.45
N GLY A 103 -0.60 15.67 -9.43
CA GLY A 103 -0.63 16.99 -10.03
C GLY A 103 -0.79 16.95 -11.55
N ALA A 104 -0.11 16.03 -12.23
CA ALA A 104 -0.24 15.84 -13.67
C ALA A 104 -1.63 15.35 -14.05
N ILE A 105 -2.18 14.42 -13.29
CA ILE A 105 -3.55 13.90 -13.49
C ILE A 105 -4.57 15.02 -13.31
N SER A 106 -4.45 15.80 -12.24
CA SER A 106 -5.33 16.94 -11.97
C SER A 106 -5.32 17.95 -13.13
N ARG A 107 -4.14 18.30 -13.62
CA ARG A 107 -3.99 19.25 -14.74
C ARG A 107 -4.61 18.70 -16.04
N LEU A 108 -4.40 17.42 -16.32
CA LEU A 108 -4.97 16.78 -17.51
C LEU A 108 -6.50 16.86 -17.51
N LEU A 109 -7.11 16.48 -16.40
CA LEU A 109 -8.57 16.49 -16.23
C LEU A 109 -9.12 17.91 -16.36
N ALA A 110 -8.48 18.87 -15.72
CA ALA A 110 -8.89 20.29 -15.79
C ALA A 110 -8.81 20.83 -17.23
N ARG A 111 -7.71 20.54 -17.95
CA ARG A 111 -7.52 20.95 -19.34
C ARG A 111 -8.54 20.33 -20.28
N SER A 112 -9.00 19.14 -19.98
CA SER A 112 -9.97 18.40 -20.80
C SER A 112 -11.41 18.82 -20.49
N GLY A 113 -11.61 19.75 -19.57
CA GLY A 113 -12.94 20.25 -19.19
C GLY A 113 -13.67 19.34 -18.22
N GLU A 114 -13.00 18.37 -17.62
CA GLU A 114 -13.58 17.52 -16.58
C GLU A 114 -13.69 18.27 -15.27
N VAL A 115 -14.84 18.13 -14.61
CA VAL A 115 -15.05 18.69 -13.28
C VAL A 115 -14.65 17.63 -12.26
N VAL A 116 -13.58 17.88 -11.53
CA VAL A 116 -13.08 17.00 -10.48
C VAL A 116 -13.79 17.31 -9.17
N ARG A 117 -14.51 16.34 -8.62
CA ARG A 117 -15.23 16.46 -7.36
C ARG A 117 -14.40 16.03 -6.17
N GLU A 118 -13.50 15.07 -6.38
CA GLU A 118 -12.60 14.56 -5.34
C GLU A 118 -11.31 14.11 -6.00
N LEU A 119 -10.20 14.45 -5.38
CA LEU A 119 -8.88 13.93 -5.70
C LEU A 119 -8.17 13.69 -4.38
N SER A 120 -8.10 12.44 -3.94
CA SER A 120 -7.50 12.08 -2.66
C SER A 120 -6.59 10.88 -2.80
N GLN A 121 -5.56 10.84 -1.95
CA GLN A 121 -4.70 9.67 -1.86
C GLN A 121 -5.25 8.74 -0.79
N ASP A 122 -5.42 7.47 -1.16
CA ASP A 122 -5.85 6.42 -0.27
C ASP A 122 -4.66 5.53 0.05
N HIS A 123 -4.30 5.45 1.31
CA HIS A 123 -3.19 4.62 1.79
C HIS A 123 -3.76 3.35 2.41
N ARG A 124 -3.26 2.22 1.94
CA ARG A 124 -3.55 0.96 2.60
C ARG A 124 -2.67 0.86 3.83
N ASP A 125 -3.28 0.82 5.01
CA ASP A 125 -2.56 0.67 6.27
C ASP A 125 -1.96 -0.74 6.37
N LEU A 126 -0.74 -0.82 6.89
CA LEU A 126 -0.03 -2.08 7.10
C LEU A 126 -0.82 -3.04 8.01
N GLU A 127 -1.43 -2.50 9.06
CA GLU A 127 -2.26 -3.28 9.99
C GLU A 127 -3.48 -3.87 9.28
N GLU A 128 -4.19 -3.07 8.49
CA GLU A 128 -5.34 -3.54 7.69
C GLU A 128 -4.92 -4.63 6.72
N TYR A 129 -3.80 -4.46 6.05
CA TYR A 129 -3.27 -5.44 5.11
C TYR A 129 -2.98 -6.78 5.78
N PHE A 130 -2.32 -6.78 6.93
CA PHE A 130 -2.02 -8.01 7.65
C PHE A 130 -3.27 -8.67 8.23
N VAL A 131 -4.25 -7.90 8.70
CA VAL A 131 -5.54 -8.42 9.15
C VAL A 131 -6.25 -9.14 7.99
N GLU A 132 -6.28 -8.54 6.82
CA GLU A 132 -6.85 -9.16 5.61
C GLU A 132 -6.16 -10.47 5.26
N LEU A 133 -4.84 -10.53 5.36
CA LEU A 133 -4.08 -11.75 5.11
C LEU A 133 -4.42 -12.85 6.11
N MET A 134 -4.56 -12.51 7.38
CA MET A 134 -4.93 -13.48 8.43
C MET A 134 -6.36 -14.01 8.24
N GLU A 135 -7.30 -13.14 7.92
CA GLU A 135 -8.70 -13.51 7.66
C GLU A 135 -8.83 -14.30 6.37
N GLY A 136 -8.15 -13.88 5.32
CA GLY A 136 -8.11 -14.58 4.03
C GLY A 136 -7.49 -15.97 4.13
N GLY A 137 -6.47 -16.14 4.96
CA GLY A 137 -5.84 -17.42 5.23
C GLY A 137 -6.80 -18.42 5.91
N ALA A 138 -7.72 -17.93 6.70
CA ALA A 138 -8.75 -18.76 7.35
C ALA A 138 -9.81 -19.26 6.36
N GLN A 139 -9.97 -18.62 5.23
CA GLN A 139 -10.95 -19.00 4.20
C GLN A 139 -10.43 -20.04 3.21
N TYR A 140 -9.13 -20.28 3.16
CA TYR A 140 -8.50 -21.22 2.22
C TYR A 140 -8.11 -22.56 2.84
N VAL A 141 -8.65 -22.87 4.00
CA VAL A 141 -8.38 -24.15 4.66
C VAL A 141 -9.44 -25.20 4.31
#